data_02df9e584f4139f6608ab9246fd6e24c
#
_entry.id   02df9e584f4139f6608ab9246fd6e24c
#
_cell.length_a   1.000
_cell.length_b   1.000
_cell.length_c   1.000
_cell.angle_alpha   90.00
_cell.angle_beta   90.00
_cell.angle_gamma   90.00
#
_symmetry.space_group_name_H-M   'P 1'
#
loop_
_entity.id
_entity.type
_entity.pdbx_description
1 polymer ?
#
loop_
_entity_poly.entity_id
_entity_poly.type
_entity_poly.pdbx_seq_one_letter_code
_entity_poly.pdbx_strand_id
1 'polypeptide(L)'
;MDNNIKSKTLSGVLWQFLQKITSQLFSFVVTVILARLLTPADYGVVALACMFNVLVGIFISGSMDAALIQKKDADELDYNTIFYSSLFMSFIIYGVVYFGSPYFASFYHNEQICPVMRVLALTMPIGALAMVQNAIISRQMAFKKYFTASIVGQVVSAIIGILMAYQGFGPWALVAQQM
;
A
#
# COMPACT_ATOMS: atom_id res chain seq x y z
N MET A 1 -25.00 -1.22 -29.13
CA MET A 1 -23.67 -1.55 -28.52
C MET A 1 -23.33 -0.64 -27.33
N ASP A 2 -23.80 0.60 -27.30
CA ASP A 2 -23.47 1.59 -26.24
C ASP A 2 -24.05 1.34 -24.84
N ASN A 3 -25.23 0.75 -24.73
CA ASN A 3 -25.88 0.54 -23.43
C ASN A 3 -25.14 -0.48 -22.54
N ASN A 4 -24.48 -1.46 -23.13
CA ASN A 4 -23.77 -2.51 -22.39
C ASN A 4 -22.44 -1.99 -21.83
N ILE A 5 -21.78 -1.08 -22.55
CA ILE A 5 -20.54 -0.44 -22.12
C ILE A 5 -20.82 0.55 -20.98
N LYS A 6 -21.86 1.39 -21.12
CA LYS A 6 -22.30 2.34 -20.08
C LYS A 6 -22.68 1.62 -18.78
N SER A 7 -23.41 0.52 -18.88
CA SER A 7 -23.80 -0.29 -17.72
C SER A 7 -22.59 -0.92 -17.01
N LYS A 8 -21.62 -1.47 -17.74
CA LYS A 8 -20.39 -2.03 -17.17
C LYS A 8 -19.51 -0.95 -16.51
N THR A 9 -19.40 0.22 -17.16
CA THR A 9 -18.63 1.34 -16.60
C THR A 9 -19.26 1.87 -15.32
N LEU A 10 -20.57 2.09 -15.32
CA LEU A 10 -21.32 2.52 -14.14
C LEU A 10 -21.19 1.51 -12.99
N SER A 11 -21.33 0.22 -13.29
CA SER A 11 -21.13 -0.85 -12.30
C SER A 11 -19.70 -0.84 -11.75
N GLY A 12 -18.70 -0.67 -12.60
CA GLY A 12 -17.30 -0.59 -12.19
C GLY A 12 -17.02 0.59 -11.24
N VAL A 13 -17.55 1.77 -11.57
CA VAL A 13 -17.42 2.98 -10.74
C VAL A 13 -18.14 2.80 -9.40
N LEU A 14 -19.33 2.22 -9.40
CA LEU A 14 -20.07 1.93 -8.16
C LEU A 14 -19.32 0.95 -7.26
N TRP A 15 -18.72 -0.12 -7.82
CA TRP A 15 -17.92 -1.06 -7.05
C TRP A 15 -16.65 -0.42 -6.46
N GLN A 16 -15.98 0.44 -7.22
CA GLN A 16 -14.82 1.20 -6.70
C GLN A 16 -15.22 2.16 -5.57
N PHE A 17 -16.35 2.85 -5.74
CA PHE A 17 -16.85 3.78 -4.73
C PHE A 17 -17.23 3.05 -3.44
N LEU A 18 -17.97 1.93 -3.55
CA LEU A 18 -18.33 1.08 -2.42
C LEU A 18 -17.08 0.54 -1.72
N GLN A 19 -16.11 0.07 -2.48
CA GLN A 19 -14.83 -0.39 -1.93
C GLN A 19 -14.14 0.72 -1.12
N LYS A 20 -14.04 1.91 -1.69
CA LYS A 20 -13.34 3.02 -1.03
C LYS A 20 -14.02 3.44 0.28
N ILE A 21 -15.36 3.53 0.27
CA ILE A 21 -16.13 3.84 1.48
C ILE A 21 -16.00 2.72 2.52
N THR A 22 -16.19 1.47 2.12
CA THR A 22 -16.10 0.34 3.05
C THR A 22 -14.71 0.23 3.66
N SER A 23 -13.65 0.34 2.84
CA SER A 23 -12.27 0.35 3.30
C SER A 23 -11.99 1.51 4.25
N GLN A 24 -12.51 2.70 3.96
CA GLN A 24 -12.30 3.87 4.81
C GLN A 24 -13.00 3.74 6.17
N LEU A 25 -14.25 3.27 6.18
CA LEU A 25 -14.99 3.02 7.41
C LEU A 25 -14.32 1.93 8.26
N PHE A 26 -13.90 0.85 7.63
CA PHE A 26 -13.19 -0.23 8.30
C PHE A 26 -11.85 0.27 8.90
N SER A 27 -11.05 0.97 8.12
CA SER A 27 -9.79 1.57 8.56
C SER A 27 -10.01 2.54 9.73
N PHE A 28 -11.07 3.34 9.68
CA PHE A 28 -11.43 4.24 10.76
C PHE A 28 -11.71 3.48 12.07
N VAL A 29 -12.53 2.42 12.02
CA VAL A 29 -12.83 1.60 13.20
C VAL A 29 -11.55 0.99 13.78
N VAL A 30 -10.71 0.40 12.93
CA VAL A 30 -9.43 -0.19 13.37
C VAL A 30 -8.52 0.86 13.98
N THR A 31 -8.42 2.05 13.37
CA THR A 31 -7.63 3.16 13.89
C THR A 31 -8.12 3.61 15.28
N VAL A 32 -9.43 3.70 15.50
CA VAL A 32 -9.99 4.05 16.82
C VAL A 32 -9.66 2.99 17.87
N ILE A 33 -9.70 1.70 17.51
CA ILE A 33 -9.32 0.61 18.42
C ILE A 33 -7.85 0.70 18.78
N LEU A 34 -6.98 0.85 17.78
CA LEU A 34 -5.54 0.94 17.99
C LEU A 34 -5.15 2.22 18.76
N ALA A 35 -5.85 3.35 18.53
CA ALA A 35 -5.61 4.58 19.26
C ALA A 35 -5.91 4.48 20.76
N ARG A 36 -6.74 3.53 21.18
CA ARG A 36 -6.99 3.24 22.61
C ARG A 36 -5.96 2.31 23.23
N LEU A 37 -5.24 1.52 22.40
CA LEU A 37 -4.30 0.50 22.85
C LEU A 37 -2.85 0.99 22.79
N LEU A 38 -2.54 1.90 21.89
CA LEU A 38 -1.19 2.38 21.61
C LEU A 38 -0.97 3.79 22.15
N THR A 39 0.30 4.12 22.39
CA THR A 39 0.67 5.46 22.84
C THR A 39 0.81 6.44 21.67
N PRO A 40 0.67 7.77 21.91
CA PRO A 40 0.95 8.77 20.87
C PRO A 40 2.39 8.71 20.35
N ALA A 41 3.35 8.24 21.15
CA ALA A 41 4.74 8.06 20.74
C ALA A 41 4.87 6.96 19.68
N ASP A 42 4.14 5.83 19.82
CA ASP A 42 4.12 4.74 18.84
C ASP A 42 3.59 5.23 17.49
N TYR A 43 2.52 6.02 17.51
CA TYR A 43 2.00 6.67 16.30
C TYR A 43 3.00 7.63 15.67
N GLY A 44 3.74 8.38 16.47
CA GLY A 44 4.78 9.30 16.01
C GLY A 44 5.88 8.58 15.23
N VAL A 45 6.38 7.47 15.76
CA VAL A 45 7.41 6.65 15.10
C VAL A 45 6.94 6.14 13.75
N VAL A 46 5.73 5.58 13.69
CA VAL A 46 5.18 5.05 12.44
C VAL A 46 4.83 6.16 11.46
N ALA A 47 4.30 7.30 11.92
CA ALA A 47 3.99 8.44 11.06
C ALA A 47 5.24 9.00 10.36
N LEU A 48 6.36 9.11 11.07
CA LEU A 48 7.64 9.53 10.48
C LEU A 48 8.13 8.53 9.43
N ALA A 49 8.06 7.22 9.73
CA ALA A 49 8.44 6.19 8.78
C ALA A 49 7.53 6.18 7.54
N CYS A 50 6.21 6.37 7.73
CA CYS A 50 5.24 6.46 6.63
C CYS A 50 5.45 7.70 5.76
N MET A 51 5.73 8.86 6.36
CA MET A 51 6.01 10.09 5.61
C MET A 51 7.16 9.86 4.63
N PHE A 52 8.21 9.20 5.08
CA PHE A 52 9.35 8.83 4.24
C PHE A 52 8.94 7.89 3.10
N ASN A 53 8.21 6.82 3.43
CA ASN A 53 7.74 5.86 2.43
C ASN A 53 6.85 6.53 1.37
N VAL A 54 5.99 7.46 1.76
CA VAL A 54 5.14 8.21 0.81
C VAL A 54 5.99 9.09 -0.10
N LEU A 55 6.94 9.85 0.45
CA LEU A 55 7.82 10.72 -0.36
C LEU A 55 8.60 9.91 -1.39
N VAL A 56 9.17 8.79 -0.99
CA VAL A 56 9.95 7.92 -1.88
C VAL A 56 9.04 7.16 -2.84
N GLY A 57 7.86 6.74 -2.40
CA GLY A 57 6.84 6.07 -3.23
C GLY A 57 6.37 6.91 -4.41
N ILE A 58 6.31 8.24 -4.30
CA ILE A 58 5.95 9.15 -5.39
C ILE A 58 6.91 8.99 -6.58
N PHE A 59 8.19 8.76 -6.33
CA PHE A 59 9.18 8.55 -7.38
C PHE A 59 9.01 7.22 -8.13
N ILE A 60 8.41 6.19 -7.50
CA ILE A 60 8.18 4.88 -8.13
C ILE A 60 6.86 4.88 -8.92
N SER A 61 5.78 5.32 -8.28
CA SER A 61 4.41 5.11 -8.78
C SER A 61 3.96 6.18 -9.77
N GLY A 62 4.61 7.35 -9.78
CA GLY A 62 4.04 8.54 -10.39
C GLY A 62 3.93 8.53 -11.93
N SER A 63 4.61 7.61 -12.62
CA SER A 63 4.66 7.66 -14.09
C SER A 63 4.38 6.32 -14.78
N MET A 64 4.66 5.18 -14.17
CA MET A 64 4.61 3.89 -14.85
C MET A 64 3.22 3.26 -14.92
N ASP A 65 2.42 3.36 -13.84
CA ASP A 65 1.04 2.86 -13.81
C ASP A 65 0.17 3.59 -14.84
N ALA A 66 0.27 4.91 -14.89
CA ALA A 66 -0.49 5.74 -15.80
C ALA A 66 -0.13 5.46 -17.27
N ALA A 67 1.14 5.25 -17.56
CA ALA A 67 1.62 4.95 -18.92
C ALA A 67 1.06 3.60 -19.41
N LEU A 68 1.03 2.58 -18.55
CA LEU A 68 0.52 1.25 -18.92
C LEU A 68 -1.00 1.27 -19.16
N ILE A 69 -1.74 2.02 -18.35
CA ILE A 69 -3.21 2.13 -18.50
C ILE A 69 -3.58 2.91 -19.76
N GLN A 70 -2.79 3.93 -20.14
CA GLN A 70 -3.06 4.79 -21.30
C GLN A 70 -2.68 4.15 -22.65
N LYS A 71 -1.75 3.20 -22.67
CA LYS A 71 -1.34 2.54 -23.91
C LYS A 71 -2.46 1.61 -24.41
N LYS A 72 -3.05 1.93 -25.57
CA LYS A 72 -4.18 1.17 -26.16
C LYS A 72 -3.81 -0.25 -26.55
N ASP A 73 -2.61 -0.45 -27.10
CA ASP A 73 -2.10 -1.73 -27.63
C ASP A 73 -0.88 -2.16 -26.81
N ALA A 74 -1.08 -2.42 -25.51
CA ALA A 74 -0.02 -2.93 -24.65
C ALA A 74 0.14 -4.43 -24.87
N ASP A 75 1.31 -4.83 -25.36
CA ASP A 75 1.73 -6.21 -25.57
C ASP A 75 2.25 -6.85 -24.29
N GLU A 76 2.39 -8.18 -24.28
CA GLU A 76 3.00 -8.92 -23.16
C GLU A 76 4.41 -8.43 -22.82
N LEU A 77 5.15 -7.96 -23.82
CA LEU A 77 6.48 -7.35 -23.64
C LEU A 77 6.43 -6.06 -22.84
N ASP A 78 5.40 -5.24 -23.04
CA ASP A 78 5.22 -3.99 -22.28
C ASP A 78 4.93 -4.28 -20.79
N TYR A 79 4.05 -5.26 -20.53
CA TYR A 79 3.76 -5.69 -19.14
C TYR A 79 5.01 -6.21 -18.46
N ASN A 80 5.80 -7.06 -19.13
CA ASN A 80 7.03 -7.60 -18.59
C ASN A 80 8.07 -6.50 -18.36
N THR A 81 8.24 -5.58 -19.30
CA THR A 81 9.20 -4.48 -19.20
C THR A 81 8.87 -3.57 -18.00
N ILE A 82 7.61 -3.19 -17.83
CA ILE A 82 7.17 -2.35 -16.72
C ILE A 82 7.28 -3.11 -15.40
N PHE A 83 6.95 -4.40 -15.38
CA PHE A 83 7.10 -5.23 -14.20
C PHE A 83 8.55 -5.28 -13.70
N TYR A 84 9.48 -5.65 -14.59
CA TYR A 84 10.90 -5.76 -14.21
C TYR A 84 11.52 -4.41 -13.88
N SER A 85 11.17 -3.35 -14.61
CA SER A 85 11.69 -2.00 -14.32
C SER A 85 11.15 -1.45 -12.99
N SER A 86 9.86 -1.64 -12.69
CA SER A 86 9.27 -1.25 -11.42
C SER A 86 9.85 -2.05 -10.25
N LEU A 87 10.04 -3.35 -10.44
CA LEU A 87 10.64 -4.21 -9.44
C LEU A 87 12.10 -3.83 -9.18
N PHE A 88 12.89 -3.61 -10.22
CA PHE A 88 14.28 -3.16 -10.10
C PHE A 88 14.37 -1.81 -9.39
N MET A 89 13.54 -0.84 -9.79
CA MET A 89 13.51 0.48 -9.16
C MET A 89 13.08 0.39 -7.69
N SER A 90 12.10 -0.44 -7.36
CA SER A 90 11.68 -0.64 -5.97
C SER A 90 12.77 -1.23 -5.07
N PHE A 91 13.62 -2.12 -5.60
CA PHE A 91 14.76 -2.65 -4.86
C PHE A 91 15.85 -1.60 -4.65
N ILE A 92 16.14 -0.76 -5.65
CA ILE A 92 17.09 0.35 -5.50
C ILE A 92 16.62 1.28 -4.38
N ILE A 93 15.35 1.66 -4.42
CA ILE A 93 14.77 2.57 -3.44
C ILE A 93 14.71 1.93 -2.06
N TYR A 94 14.34 0.65 -1.97
CA TYR A 94 14.44 -0.10 -0.73
C TYR A 94 15.85 -0.06 -0.15
N GLY A 95 16.87 -0.25 -0.98
CA GLY A 95 18.28 -0.13 -0.58
C GLY A 95 18.62 1.27 -0.04
N VAL A 96 18.19 2.33 -0.74
CA VAL A 96 18.39 3.71 -0.30
C VAL A 96 17.74 3.95 1.07
N VAL A 97 16.50 3.50 1.27
CA VAL A 97 15.80 3.61 2.55
C VAL A 97 16.47 2.78 3.63
N TYR A 98 16.89 1.56 3.31
CA TYR A 98 17.55 0.66 4.24
C TYR A 98 18.86 1.24 4.79
N PHE A 99 19.72 1.77 3.91
CA PHE A 99 20.98 2.40 4.31
C PHE A 99 20.79 3.81 4.87
N GLY A 100 19.73 4.53 4.48
CA GLY A 100 19.39 5.85 5.00
C GLY A 100 18.73 5.82 6.37
N SER A 101 18.05 4.72 6.73
CA SER A 101 17.27 4.62 7.97
C SER A 101 18.07 4.91 9.27
N PRO A 102 19.36 4.55 9.44
CA PRO A 102 20.11 4.90 10.65
C PRO A 102 20.34 6.41 10.79
N TYR A 103 20.56 7.11 9.68
CA TYR A 103 20.76 8.57 9.69
C TYR A 103 19.49 9.29 10.16
N PHE A 104 18.30 8.78 9.74
CA PHE A 104 17.02 9.29 10.19
C PHE A 104 16.76 9.01 11.66
N ALA A 105 17.04 7.79 12.12
CA ALA A 105 16.90 7.43 13.52
C ALA A 105 17.79 8.31 14.41
N SER A 106 19.01 8.61 13.97
CA SER A 106 19.94 9.51 14.66
C SER A 106 19.43 10.95 14.66
N PHE A 107 18.90 11.45 13.54
CA PHE A 107 18.40 12.81 13.42
C PHE A 107 17.19 13.06 14.35
N TYR A 108 16.28 12.09 14.47
CA TYR A 108 15.12 12.18 15.36
C TYR A 108 15.39 11.68 16.79
N HIS A 109 16.62 11.28 17.10
CA HIS A 109 17.03 10.76 18.41
C HIS A 109 16.12 9.61 18.91
N ASN A 110 15.66 8.76 17.99
CA ASN A 110 14.79 7.62 18.29
C ASN A 110 15.18 6.38 17.49
N GLU A 111 15.80 5.43 18.20
CA GLU A 111 16.30 4.19 17.59
C GLU A 111 15.21 3.28 17.01
N GLN A 112 13.96 3.40 17.50
CA GLN A 112 12.84 2.59 17.02
C GLN A 112 12.43 2.93 15.57
N ILE A 113 12.76 4.13 15.08
CA ILE A 113 12.46 4.56 13.72
C ILE A 113 13.19 3.68 12.70
N CYS A 114 14.45 3.33 12.97
CA CYS A 114 15.28 2.57 12.04
C CYS A 114 14.67 1.19 11.65
N PRO A 115 14.35 0.28 12.58
CA PRO A 115 13.77 -1.01 12.24
C PRO A 115 12.35 -0.88 11.66
N VAL A 116 11.52 0.03 12.17
CA VAL A 116 10.17 0.30 11.65
C VAL A 116 10.23 0.76 10.20
N MET A 117 11.13 1.69 9.89
CA MET A 117 11.30 2.22 8.54
C MET A 117 11.78 1.16 7.55
N ARG A 118 12.70 0.28 7.95
CA ARG A 118 13.19 -0.84 7.13
C ARG A 118 12.10 -1.84 6.79
N VAL A 119 11.26 -2.19 7.75
CA VAL A 119 10.17 -3.13 7.52
C VAL A 119 9.07 -2.50 6.69
N LEU A 120 8.66 -1.26 6.96
CA LEU A 120 7.69 -0.56 6.13
C LEU A 120 8.19 -0.36 4.68
N ALA A 121 9.49 -0.16 4.47
CA ALA A 121 10.04 -0.05 3.13
C ALA A 121 9.89 -1.34 2.30
N LEU A 122 9.73 -2.52 2.92
CA LEU A 122 9.40 -3.76 2.22
C LEU A 122 8.06 -3.73 1.49
N THR A 123 7.15 -2.83 1.89
CA THR A 123 5.89 -2.62 1.15
C THR A 123 6.12 -2.15 -0.29
N MET A 124 7.26 -1.53 -0.59
CA MET A 124 7.60 -1.03 -1.93
C MET A 124 7.82 -2.17 -2.95
N PRO A 125 8.74 -3.14 -2.72
CA PRO A 125 8.87 -4.26 -3.64
C PRO A 125 7.62 -5.15 -3.69
N ILE A 126 6.90 -5.31 -2.58
CA ILE A 126 5.61 -6.02 -2.55
C ILE A 126 4.58 -5.27 -3.40
N GLY A 127 4.50 -3.95 -3.29
CA GLY A 127 3.63 -3.10 -4.11
C GLY A 127 3.97 -3.18 -5.60
N ALA A 128 5.25 -3.21 -5.96
CA ALA A 128 5.70 -3.38 -7.34
C ALA A 128 5.24 -4.72 -7.95
N LEU A 129 5.23 -5.81 -7.17
CA LEU A 129 4.68 -7.10 -7.59
C LEU A 129 3.17 -7.02 -7.86
N ALA A 130 2.43 -6.27 -7.07
CA ALA A 130 0.98 -6.10 -7.22
C ALA A 130 0.59 -5.11 -8.34
N MET A 131 1.51 -4.25 -8.78
CA MET A 131 1.26 -3.17 -9.73
C MET A 131 0.68 -3.66 -11.06
N VAL A 132 1.31 -4.64 -11.68
CA VAL A 132 0.85 -5.20 -12.96
C VAL A 132 -0.51 -5.89 -12.82
N GLN A 133 -0.74 -6.61 -11.71
CA GLN A 133 -2.03 -7.23 -11.44
C GLN A 133 -3.14 -6.19 -11.29
N ASN A 134 -2.86 -5.07 -10.62
CA ASN A 134 -3.80 -3.95 -10.49
C ASN A 134 -4.10 -3.29 -11.85
N ALA A 135 -3.09 -3.14 -12.72
CA ALA A 135 -3.29 -2.62 -14.07
C ALA A 135 -4.19 -3.56 -14.92
N ILE A 136 -3.97 -4.87 -14.84
CA ILE A 136 -4.80 -5.87 -15.54
C ILE A 136 -6.25 -5.83 -15.03
N ILE A 137 -6.47 -5.79 -13.71
CA ILE A 137 -7.79 -5.71 -13.09
C ILE A 137 -8.51 -4.44 -13.54
N SER A 138 -7.80 -3.31 -13.58
CA SER A 138 -8.36 -2.02 -14.03
C SER A 138 -8.76 -2.05 -15.49
N ARG A 139 -7.96 -2.67 -16.37
CA ARG A 139 -8.30 -2.85 -17.80
C ARG A 139 -9.48 -3.77 -18.03
N GLN A 140 -9.57 -4.86 -17.26
CA GLN A 140 -10.66 -5.83 -17.37
C GLN A 140 -11.93 -5.41 -16.64
N MET A 141 -11.90 -4.26 -15.94
CA MET A 141 -13.00 -3.79 -15.07
C MET A 141 -13.47 -4.84 -14.04
N ALA A 142 -12.55 -5.73 -13.60
CA ALA A 142 -12.83 -6.83 -12.68
C ALA A 142 -12.83 -6.37 -11.20
N PHE A 143 -13.40 -5.20 -10.92
CA PHE A 143 -13.36 -4.54 -9.61
C PHE A 143 -14.03 -5.34 -8.49
N LYS A 144 -15.02 -6.19 -8.81
CA LYS A 144 -15.67 -7.06 -7.81
C LYS A 144 -14.68 -8.04 -7.16
N LYS A 145 -13.81 -8.66 -7.97
CA LYS A 145 -12.78 -9.59 -7.45
C LYS A 145 -11.75 -8.85 -6.59
N TYR A 146 -11.35 -7.66 -7.05
CA TYR A 146 -10.43 -6.80 -6.30
C TYR A 146 -11.01 -6.36 -4.96
N PHE A 147 -12.28 -5.96 -4.94
CA PHE A 147 -13.00 -5.60 -3.72
C PHE A 147 -12.96 -6.72 -2.68
N THR A 148 -13.30 -7.95 -3.08
CA THR A 148 -13.33 -9.09 -2.16
C THR A 148 -11.93 -9.40 -1.61
N ALA A 149 -10.91 -9.42 -2.47
CA ALA A 149 -9.53 -9.68 -2.05
C ALA A 149 -9.01 -8.58 -1.11
N SER A 150 -9.29 -7.31 -1.42
CA SER A 150 -8.87 -6.16 -0.60
C SER A 150 -9.50 -6.19 0.79
N ILE A 151 -10.79 -6.50 0.91
CA ILE A 151 -11.46 -6.57 2.23
C ILE A 151 -10.88 -7.72 3.06
N VAL A 152 -10.68 -8.89 2.47
CA VAL A 152 -10.08 -10.03 3.19
C VAL A 152 -8.70 -9.66 3.71
N GLY A 153 -7.86 -9.04 2.87
CA GLY A 153 -6.54 -8.56 3.29
C GLY A 153 -6.61 -7.56 4.45
N GLN A 154 -7.53 -6.57 4.35
CA GLN A 154 -7.72 -5.57 5.41
C GLN A 154 -8.20 -6.18 6.73
N VAL A 155 -9.10 -7.16 6.68
CA VAL A 155 -9.58 -7.85 7.89
C VAL A 155 -8.46 -8.63 8.55
N VAL A 156 -7.67 -9.37 7.77
CA VAL A 156 -6.52 -10.14 8.28
C VAL A 156 -5.48 -9.23 8.90
N SER A 157 -5.08 -8.15 8.20
CA SER A 157 -4.09 -7.20 8.73
C SER A 157 -4.59 -6.48 9.98
N ALA A 158 -5.88 -6.14 10.06
CA ALA A 158 -6.48 -5.54 11.24
C ALA A 158 -6.47 -6.50 12.45
N ILE A 159 -6.82 -7.77 12.25
CA ILE A 159 -6.78 -8.77 13.31
C ILE A 159 -5.36 -8.92 13.85
N ILE A 160 -4.38 -9.06 12.96
CA ILE A 160 -2.97 -9.17 13.34
C ILE A 160 -2.51 -7.92 14.09
N GLY A 161 -2.80 -6.72 13.56
CA GLY A 161 -2.44 -5.46 14.19
C GLY A 161 -3.06 -5.28 15.58
N ILE A 162 -4.34 -5.61 15.76
CA ILE A 162 -5.02 -5.53 17.05
C ILE A 162 -4.45 -6.55 18.04
N LEU A 163 -4.18 -7.79 17.63
CA LEU A 163 -3.57 -8.81 18.48
C LEU A 163 -2.17 -8.39 18.93
N MET A 164 -1.35 -7.84 18.05
CA MET A 164 -0.02 -7.33 18.40
C MET A 164 -0.11 -6.13 19.36
N ALA A 165 -1.10 -5.23 19.17
CA ALA A 165 -1.32 -4.12 20.08
C ALA A 165 -1.69 -4.58 21.49
N TYR A 166 -2.55 -5.61 21.63
CA TYR A 166 -2.87 -6.21 22.92
C TYR A 166 -1.69 -6.88 23.61
N GLN A 167 -0.75 -7.40 22.83
CA GLN A 167 0.48 -8.00 23.35
C GLN A 167 1.56 -6.97 23.72
N GLY A 168 1.31 -5.68 23.48
CA GLY A 168 2.23 -4.60 23.84
C GLY A 168 3.40 -4.40 22.87
N PHE A 169 3.28 -4.86 21.61
CA PHE A 169 4.33 -4.67 20.60
C PHE A 169 4.50 -3.21 20.12
N GLY A 170 3.72 -2.26 20.65
CA GLY A 170 3.85 -0.84 20.34
C GLY A 170 3.76 -0.52 18.84
N PRO A 171 4.77 0.18 18.26
CA PRO A 171 4.74 0.59 16.85
C PRO A 171 4.57 -0.57 15.85
N TRP A 172 5.00 -1.78 16.21
CA TRP A 172 4.92 -2.95 15.35
C TRP A 172 3.50 -3.40 15.01
N ALA A 173 2.55 -3.09 15.90
CA ALA A 173 1.13 -3.34 15.64
C ALA A 173 0.62 -2.52 14.45
N LEU A 174 1.05 -1.26 14.35
CA LEU A 174 0.71 -0.37 13.22
C LEU A 174 1.43 -0.79 11.93
N VAL A 175 2.68 -1.26 12.05
CA VAL A 175 3.44 -1.79 10.90
C VAL A 175 2.73 -3.02 10.33
N ALA A 176 2.34 -3.96 11.18
CA ALA A 176 1.63 -5.18 10.75
C ALA A 176 0.25 -4.88 10.12
N GLN A 177 -0.43 -3.83 10.59
CA GLN A 177 -1.70 -3.39 10.01
C GLN A 177 -1.51 -2.79 8.61
N GLN A 178 -0.36 -2.15 8.33
CA GLN A 178 -0.09 -1.50 7.05
C GLN A 178 0.48 -2.43 5.98
N MET A 179 1.02 -3.57 6.37
CA MET A 179 1.51 -4.63 5.47
C MET A 179 0.39 -5.57 5.01
#